data_0ab80651f3d1888714b05a7b35e31a3d
#
_entry.id   0ab80651f3d1888714b05a7b35e31a3d
#
_cell.length_a   1.000
_cell.length_b   1.000
_cell.length_c   1.000
_cell.angle_alpha   90.00
_cell.angle_beta   90.00
_cell.angle_gamma   90.00
#
_symmetry.space_group_name_H-M   'P 1'
#
loop_
_entity.id
_entity.type
_entity.pdbx_description
1 polymer ?
#
loop_
_entity_poly.entity_id
_entity_poly.type
_entity_poly.pdbx_seq_one_letter_code
_entity_poly.pdbx_strand_id
1 'polypeptide(L)'
;ALLDLPNPVGLDDYVSAKHAVISQTDSLHGCIKDALELSGLEIDVVAAAPDFLSVLATARSSAVLATVSSRIAQRYAPMLGLETSPVPVMLNFPPVAMVWTLQTDADAGSVWLRQQIRTAMGRTAEANPAGIAA
;
A
#
# COMPACT_ATOMS: atom_id res chain seq x y z
N ALA A 1 -19.03 7.59 3.11
CA ALA A 1 -17.90 6.99 3.85
C ALA A 1 -18.30 6.81 5.32
N LEU A 2 -17.73 5.80 6.01
CA LEU A 2 -17.95 5.58 7.45
C LEU A 2 -17.07 6.52 8.31
N LEU A 3 -16.02 7.07 7.70
CA LEU A 3 -15.18 8.13 8.26
C LEU A 3 -15.52 9.44 7.55
N ASP A 4 -15.76 10.48 8.33
CA ASP A 4 -15.97 11.85 7.85
C ASP A 4 -14.65 12.62 8.06
N LEU A 5 -13.72 12.44 7.10
CA LEU A 5 -12.41 13.07 7.11
C LEU A 5 -12.28 14.06 5.95
N PRO A 6 -11.49 15.12 6.11
CA PRO A 6 -11.20 16.02 5.00
C PRO A 6 -10.45 15.31 3.87
N ASN A 7 -10.62 15.76 2.66
CA ASN A 7 -9.84 15.28 1.52
C ASN A 7 -9.12 16.46 0.84
N PRO A 8 -7.78 16.57 0.92
CA PRO A 8 -6.84 15.55 1.45
C PRO A 8 -6.86 15.43 2.98
N VAL A 9 -6.60 14.21 3.47
CA VAL A 9 -6.47 13.92 4.90
C VAL A 9 -5.22 14.58 5.46
N GLY A 10 -5.38 15.35 6.55
CA GLY A 10 -4.27 15.98 7.25
C GLY A 10 -3.47 14.99 8.11
N LEU A 11 -2.25 15.38 8.54
CA LEU A 11 -1.40 14.52 9.36
C LEU A 11 -2.05 14.19 10.70
N ASP A 12 -2.65 15.16 11.38
CA ASP A 12 -3.27 14.97 12.68
C ASP A 12 -4.48 14.02 12.58
N ASP A 13 -5.31 14.18 11.54
CA ASP A 13 -6.44 13.31 11.26
C ASP A 13 -5.97 11.89 10.92
N TYR A 14 -4.90 11.78 10.15
CA TYR A 14 -4.32 10.50 9.77
C TYR A 14 -3.78 9.73 10.98
N VAL A 15 -3.03 10.39 11.86
CA VAL A 15 -2.43 9.75 13.04
C VAL A 15 -3.47 9.39 14.10
N SER A 16 -4.51 10.24 14.26
CA SER A 16 -5.57 10.00 15.25
C SER A 16 -6.64 9.01 14.81
N ALA A 17 -6.70 8.67 13.54
CA ALA A 17 -7.63 7.67 13.02
C ALA A 17 -7.25 6.25 13.45
N LYS A 18 -8.22 5.33 13.37
CA LYS A 18 -7.98 3.90 13.48
C LYS A 18 -7.52 3.33 12.14
N HIS A 19 -6.57 2.42 12.16
CA HIS A 19 -5.97 1.86 10.96
C HIS A 19 -6.19 0.36 10.81
N ALA A 20 -6.38 -0.07 9.57
CA ALA A 20 -6.25 -1.45 9.14
C ALA A 20 -4.97 -1.58 8.30
N VAL A 21 -4.11 -2.52 8.62
CA VAL A 21 -2.80 -2.70 7.99
C VAL A 21 -2.66 -4.08 7.33
N ILE A 22 -1.74 -4.15 6.37
CA ILE A 22 -1.33 -5.44 5.81
C ILE A 22 -0.28 -6.03 6.72
N SER A 23 -0.54 -7.23 7.20
CA SER A 23 0.41 -8.02 7.97
C SER A 23 0.29 -9.48 7.56
N GLN A 24 1.42 -10.11 7.28
CA GLN A 24 1.50 -11.54 6.95
C GLN A 24 1.78 -12.40 8.19
N THR A 25 1.85 -11.78 9.35
CA THR A 25 2.03 -12.42 10.65
C THR A 25 0.80 -12.16 11.51
N ASP A 26 0.61 -12.94 12.56
CA ASP A 26 -0.51 -12.78 13.50
C ASP A 26 -0.37 -11.54 14.42
N SER A 27 0.31 -10.53 13.95
CA SER A 27 0.54 -9.29 14.70
C SER A 27 -0.12 -8.09 14.03
N LEU A 28 -0.49 -7.08 14.83
CA LEU A 28 -0.93 -5.77 14.34
C LEU A 28 0.24 -4.90 13.82
N HIS A 29 1.43 -5.48 13.69
CA HIS A 29 2.58 -4.84 13.06
C HIS A 29 2.56 -5.10 11.56
N GLY A 30 2.75 -4.06 10.79
CA GLY A 30 2.85 -4.11 9.34
C GLY A 30 3.86 -3.07 8.86
N CYS A 31 4.32 -3.20 7.63
CA CYS A 31 5.35 -2.31 7.07
C CYS A 31 4.97 -0.82 7.13
N ILE A 32 3.69 -0.49 7.14
CA ILE A 32 3.20 0.89 7.31
C ILE A 32 3.47 1.39 8.73
N LYS A 33 3.12 0.58 9.74
CA LYS A 33 3.36 0.94 11.13
C LYS A 33 4.84 1.12 11.40
N ASP A 34 5.66 0.16 10.95
CA ASP A 34 7.12 0.22 11.10
C ASP A 34 7.72 1.46 10.42
N ALA A 35 7.24 1.80 9.22
CA ALA A 35 7.72 2.98 8.50
C ALA A 35 7.32 4.30 9.17
N LEU A 36 6.16 4.35 9.82
CA LEU A 36 5.71 5.52 10.59
C LEU A 36 6.46 5.66 11.91
N GLU A 37 6.70 4.56 12.62
CA GLU A 37 7.50 4.55 13.86
C GLU A 37 8.94 5.06 13.61
N LEU A 38 9.55 4.70 12.49
CA LEU A 38 10.85 5.24 12.06
C LEU A 38 10.82 6.77 11.84
N SER A 39 9.65 7.32 11.53
CA SER A 39 9.41 8.76 11.39
C SER A 39 8.95 9.43 12.69
N GLY A 40 8.92 8.69 13.82
CA GLY A 40 8.47 9.18 15.11
C GLY A 40 6.95 9.34 15.23
N LEU A 41 6.18 8.68 14.37
CA LEU A 41 4.72 8.71 14.34
C LEU A 41 4.15 7.37 14.80
N GLU A 42 3.15 7.41 15.66
CA GLU A 42 2.40 6.23 16.10
C GLU A 42 0.98 6.29 15.56
N ILE A 43 0.45 5.14 15.16
CA ILE A 43 -0.94 4.98 14.71
C ILE A 43 -1.65 3.89 15.51
N ASP A 44 -2.96 4.05 15.69
CA ASP A 44 -3.81 3.04 16.33
C ASP A 44 -4.22 1.97 15.30
N VAL A 45 -3.52 0.84 15.31
CA VAL A 45 -3.82 -0.31 14.44
C VAL A 45 -4.82 -1.23 15.13
N VAL A 46 -6.03 -1.26 14.61
CA VAL A 46 -7.14 -2.06 15.17
C VAL A 46 -7.45 -3.32 14.36
N ALA A 47 -6.93 -3.44 13.16
CA ALA A 47 -7.11 -4.62 12.31
C ALA A 47 -5.88 -4.87 11.44
N ALA A 48 -5.62 -6.13 11.16
CA ALA A 48 -4.61 -6.56 10.21
C ALA A 48 -5.16 -7.66 9.30
N ALA A 49 -4.74 -7.68 8.04
CA ALA A 49 -5.12 -8.70 7.08
C ALA A 49 -3.92 -9.05 6.18
N PRO A 50 -3.88 -10.27 5.61
CA PRO A 50 -2.72 -10.73 4.87
C PRO A 50 -2.58 -10.14 3.46
N ASP A 51 -3.62 -9.48 2.96
CA ASP A 51 -3.65 -8.96 1.60
C ASP A 51 -4.38 -7.61 1.48
N PHE A 52 -4.11 -6.92 0.37
CA PHE A 52 -4.66 -5.58 0.11
C PHE A 52 -6.18 -5.54 0.01
N LEU A 53 -6.81 -6.55 -0.58
CA LEU A 53 -8.27 -6.53 -0.78
C LEU A 53 -9.01 -6.72 0.54
N SER A 54 -8.50 -7.56 1.42
CA SER A 54 -9.05 -7.77 2.77
C SER A 54 -8.96 -6.49 3.61
N VAL A 55 -7.84 -5.77 3.54
CA VAL A 55 -7.67 -4.48 4.23
C VAL A 55 -8.65 -3.44 3.67
N LEU A 56 -8.81 -3.33 2.35
CA LEU A 56 -9.77 -2.43 1.73
C LEU A 56 -11.23 -2.81 2.07
N ALA A 57 -11.55 -4.10 2.11
CA ALA A 57 -12.87 -4.58 2.52
C ALA A 57 -13.17 -4.23 3.98
N THR A 58 -12.16 -4.28 4.85
CA THR A 58 -12.27 -3.84 6.25
C THR A 58 -12.56 -2.34 6.31
N ALA A 59 -11.84 -1.51 5.55
CA ALA A 59 -12.09 -0.07 5.48
C ALA A 59 -13.49 0.25 4.92
N ARG A 60 -14.01 -0.56 4.00
CA ARG A 60 -15.36 -0.42 3.46
C ARG A 60 -16.45 -0.65 4.51
N SER A 61 -16.22 -1.60 5.44
CA SER A 61 -17.21 -2.06 6.43
C SER A 61 -17.02 -1.48 7.82
N SER A 62 -15.95 -0.75 8.06
CA SER A 62 -15.56 -0.22 9.37
C SER A 62 -15.03 1.22 9.26
N ALA A 63 -15.08 1.98 10.35
CA ALA A 63 -14.55 3.33 10.41
C ALA A 63 -13.02 3.30 10.64
N VAL A 64 -12.27 2.82 9.64
CA VAL A 64 -10.80 2.73 9.67
C VAL A 64 -10.18 3.24 8.37
N LEU A 65 -8.95 3.72 8.45
CA LEU A 65 -8.11 4.03 7.29
C LEU A 65 -7.33 2.79 6.85
N ALA A 66 -7.17 2.63 5.55
CA ALA A 66 -6.34 1.61 4.94
C ALA A 66 -5.25 2.26 4.10
N THR A 67 -4.01 2.18 4.53
CA THR A 67 -2.88 2.67 3.73
C THR A 67 -2.38 1.58 2.81
N VAL A 68 -2.51 1.81 1.51
CA VAL A 68 -2.12 0.87 0.46
C VAL A 68 -1.38 1.61 -0.65
N SER A 69 -0.69 0.86 -1.53
CA SER A 69 -0.03 1.50 -2.66
C SER A 69 -1.04 2.22 -3.57
N SER A 70 -0.65 3.35 -4.13
CA SER A 70 -1.50 4.16 -5.00
C SER A 70 -2.12 3.38 -6.17
N ARG A 71 -1.39 2.41 -6.74
CA ARG A 71 -1.92 1.53 -7.80
C ARG A 71 -3.08 0.67 -7.32
N ILE A 72 -2.98 0.12 -6.12
CA ILE A 72 -4.05 -0.68 -5.51
C ILE A 72 -5.24 0.24 -5.19
N ALA A 73 -4.99 1.38 -4.58
CA ALA A 73 -6.03 2.35 -4.26
C ALA A 73 -6.79 2.79 -5.52
N GLN A 74 -6.11 3.25 -6.56
CA GLN A 74 -6.71 3.71 -7.82
C GLN A 74 -7.54 2.63 -8.51
N ARG A 75 -7.10 1.37 -8.44
CA ARG A 75 -7.78 0.26 -9.10
C ARG A 75 -9.00 -0.22 -8.34
N TYR A 76 -8.90 -0.36 -7.03
CA TYR A 76 -9.89 -1.09 -6.23
C TYR A 76 -10.76 -0.22 -5.33
N ALA A 77 -10.30 0.94 -4.87
CA ALA A 77 -11.09 1.81 -4.02
C ALA A 77 -12.43 2.24 -4.66
N PRO A 78 -12.48 2.65 -5.94
CA PRO A 78 -13.75 2.99 -6.58
C PRO A 78 -14.73 1.81 -6.64
N MET A 79 -14.23 0.58 -6.87
CA MET A 79 -15.05 -0.63 -6.92
C MET A 79 -15.69 -0.96 -5.57
N LEU A 80 -15.05 -0.55 -4.48
CA LEU A 80 -15.51 -0.73 -3.11
C LEU A 80 -16.26 0.49 -2.56
N GLY A 81 -16.42 1.55 -3.35
CA GLY A 81 -17.04 2.81 -2.91
C GLY A 81 -16.24 3.51 -1.82
N LEU A 82 -14.91 3.38 -1.85
CA LEU A 82 -13.98 4.06 -0.97
C LEU A 82 -13.46 5.34 -1.63
N GLU A 83 -13.25 6.37 -0.84
CA GLU A 83 -12.50 7.56 -1.23
C GLU A 83 -11.01 7.35 -0.99
N THR A 84 -10.19 8.05 -1.74
CA THR A 84 -8.72 7.99 -1.62
C THR A 84 -8.14 9.36 -1.38
N SER A 85 -7.11 9.43 -0.55
CA SER A 85 -6.34 10.63 -0.25
C SER A 85 -4.84 10.30 -0.32
N PRO A 86 -3.99 11.25 -0.70
CA PRO A 86 -2.55 11.09 -0.50
C PRO A 86 -2.23 10.89 0.97
N VAL A 87 -1.23 10.07 1.28
CA VAL A 87 -0.73 9.94 2.65
C VAL A 87 -0.01 11.24 3.02
N PRO A 88 -0.32 11.87 4.16
CA PRO A 88 0.21 13.19 4.54
C PRO A 88 1.66 13.16 5.05
N VAL A 89 2.35 12.03 4.90
CA VAL A 89 3.72 11.81 5.36
C VAL A 89 4.52 11.04 4.31
N MET A 90 5.80 11.37 4.17
CA MET A 90 6.69 10.59 3.29
C MET A 90 7.06 9.27 3.95
N LEU A 91 6.66 8.18 3.32
CA LEU A 91 6.97 6.83 3.75
C LEU A 91 8.10 6.26 2.88
N ASN A 92 9.20 5.90 3.51
CA ASN A 92 10.32 5.26 2.83
C ASN A 92 10.12 3.75 2.81
N PHE A 93 9.68 3.22 1.67
CA PHE A 93 9.64 1.79 1.45
C PHE A 93 10.82 1.33 0.60
N PRO A 94 11.34 0.13 0.85
CA PRO A 94 12.31 -0.47 -0.04
C PRO A 94 11.71 -0.61 -1.45
N PRO A 95 12.49 -0.43 -2.51
CA PRO A 95 12.00 -0.59 -3.86
C PRO A 95 11.57 -2.05 -4.10
N VAL A 96 10.52 -2.21 -4.90
CA VAL A 96 10.14 -3.53 -5.39
C VAL A 96 11.23 -4.03 -6.33
N ALA A 97 11.82 -5.17 -5.99
CA ALA A 97 12.90 -5.78 -6.75
C ALA A 97 12.48 -7.13 -7.32
N MET A 98 12.97 -7.44 -8.50
CA MET A 98 12.87 -8.77 -9.11
C MET A 98 14.15 -9.53 -8.82
N VAL A 99 14.03 -10.69 -8.19
CA VAL A 99 15.15 -11.59 -7.88
C VAL A 99 15.00 -12.91 -8.61
N TRP A 100 16.13 -13.51 -9.02
CA TRP A 100 16.17 -14.81 -9.68
C TRP A 100 17.46 -15.52 -9.33
N THR A 101 17.53 -16.82 -9.59
CA THR A 101 18.72 -17.63 -9.33
C THR A 101 19.74 -17.51 -10.45
N LEU A 102 21.02 -17.73 -10.15
CA LEU A 102 22.08 -17.78 -11.17
C LEU A 102 21.82 -18.85 -12.22
N GLN A 103 21.18 -19.95 -11.86
CA GLN A 103 20.83 -21.03 -12.77
C GLN A 103 19.88 -20.59 -13.89
N THR A 104 19.01 -19.63 -13.62
CA THR A 104 18.03 -19.11 -14.59
C THR A 104 18.48 -17.80 -15.24
N ASP A 105 19.69 -17.34 -14.95
CA ASP A 105 20.17 -16.04 -15.44
C ASP A 105 20.27 -16.01 -16.97
N ALA A 106 20.80 -17.05 -17.58
CA ALA A 106 20.97 -17.20 -19.03
C ALA A 106 19.85 -18.00 -19.73
N ASP A 107 18.86 -18.52 -18.98
CA ASP A 107 17.74 -19.25 -19.57
C ASP A 107 16.87 -18.33 -20.42
N ALA A 108 16.68 -18.65 -21.69
CA ALA A 108 16.02 -17.81 -22.68
C ALA A 108 14.57 -17.46 -22.27
N GLY A 109 13.83 -18.42 -21.71
CA GLY A 109 12.46 -18.21 -21.26
C GLY A 109 12.41 -17.26 -20.07
N SER A 110 13.31 -17.45 -19.11
CA SER A 110 13.43 -16.59 -17.93
C SER A 110 13.88 -15.17 -18.28
N VAL A 111 14.82 -15.03 -19.21
CA VAL A 111 15.25 -13.72 -19.74
C VAL A 111 14.08 -13.00 -20.41
N TRP A 112 13.35 -13.69 -21.28
CA TRP A 112 12.17 -13.12 -21.94
C TRP A 112 11.12 -12.67 -20.92
N LEU A 113 10.79 -13.51 -19.93
CA LEU A 113 9.81 -13.16 -18.89
C LEU A 113 10.24 -11.92 -18.11
N ARG A 114 11.51 -11.86 -17.68
CA ARG A 114 12.04 -10.67 -16.99
C ARG A 114 11.92 -9.41 -17.84
N GLN A 115 12.14 -9.50 -19.14
CA GLN A 115 11.97 -8.37 -20.06
C GLN A 115 10.50 -7.93 -20.14
N GLN A 116 9.55 -8.89 -20.21
CA GLN A 116 8.12 -8.57 -20.23
C GLN A 116 7.69 -7.86 -18.95
N ILE A 117 8.15 -8.35 -17.79
CA ILE A 117 7.88 -7.74 -16.49
C ILE A 117 8.44 -6.31 -16.43
N ARG A 118 9.70 -6.09 -16.83
CA ARG A 118 10.31 -4.75 -16.89
C ARG A 118 9.53 -3.79 -17.78
N THR A 119 9.14 -4.25 -18.97
CA THR A 119 8.36 -3.45 -19.91
C THR A 119 6.98 -3.07 -19.33
N ALA A 120 6.31 -4.02 -18.68
CA ALA A 120 5.03 -3.78 -18.04
C ALA A 120 5.17 -2.79 -16.86
N MET A 121 6.17 -2.97 -16.02
CA MET A 121 6.43 -2.10 -14.86
C MET A 121 6.89 -0.70 -15.29
N GLY A 122 7.73 -0.57 -16.33
CA GLY A 122 8.17 0.74 -16.86
C GLY A 122 7.01 1.58 -17.36
N ARG A 123 6.12 1.01 -18.17
CA ARG A 123 4.91 1.70 -18.63
C ARG A 123 3.99 2.18 -17.49
N THR A 124 4.02 1.50 -16.35
CA THR A 124 3.21 1.87 -15.19
C THR A 124 3.91 2.92 -14.31
N ALA A 125 5.25 2.95 -14.30
CA ALA A 125 6.03 3.94 -13.54
C ALA A 125 5.91 5.36 -14.14
N GLU A 126 5.81 5.46 -15.47
CA GLU A 126 5.57 6.75 -16.16
C GLU A 126 4.17 7.31 -15.87
N ALA A 127 3.20 6.45 -15.55
CA ALA A 127 1.83 6.85 -15.28
C ALA A 127 1.56 7.27 -13.83
N ASN A 128 2.49 7.05 -12.90
CA ASN A 128 2.22 7.29 -11.48
C ASN A 128 3.51 7.56 -10.67
N PRO A 129 3.91 8.82 -10.52
CA PRO A 129 4.96 9.18 -9.57
C PRO A 129 4.50 8.78 -8.16
N ALA A 130 5.38 8.15 -7.42
CA ALA A 130 5.18 7.53 -6.12
C ALA A 130 4.15 8.24 -5.23
N GLY A 131 3.01 7.62 -5.03
CA GLY A 131 2.01 8.02 -4.06
C GLY A 131 1.44 6.78 -3.41
N ILE A 132 1.30 6.81 -2.10
CA ILE A 132 0.49 5.87 -1.34
C ILE A 132 -0.82 6.59 -1.09
N ALA A 133 -1.96 5.92 -1.33
CA ALA A 133 -3.27 6.46 -1.03
C ALA A 133 -3.85 5.73 0.20
N ALA A 134 -4.57 6.45 1.01
CA ALA A 134 -5.34 5.93 2.13
C ALA A 134 -6.79 5.67 1.73
#